data_076ae8f57f70cb2d135f5df96dd484e2
#
_entry.id   076ae8f57f70cb2d135f5df96dd484e2
#
_cell.length_a   1.000
_cell.length_b   1.000
_cell.length_c   1.000
_cell.angle_alpha   90.00
_cell.angle_beta   90.00
_cell.angle_gamma   90.00
#
_symmetry.space_group_name_H-M   'P 1'
#
loop_
_entity.id
_entity.type
_entity.pdbx_description
1 polymer ?
#
loop_
_entity_poly.entity_id
_entity_poly.type
_entity_poly.pdbx_seq_one_letter_code
_entity_poly.pdbx_strand_id
1 'polypeptide(L)'
;MFAKVSSLGLFGLNAFPVDVEIDISRGNPQFEVVGLPDTVVKESRERIRAALRSCSISFPVASVMINLAPADTKKSGSVPDMAIFMAILRGMRMISEELEGCSFIGEISLNGDIRRINGVLPMVMLARELGIKSVFVPADNAKEASVIDGVDIYAVHNAEELIRHFRGEEKLIPCEHYTPPEAAYNETLDFADVRGQQSAKKALEIAAAGGHNALLIGSPGSGKSMLAKRMPSILPPLTFEEALETTKIHSISGLLTPETPIITKRPFRSPHHTISSAGLAGGGSIPHPGEVSLAHNGLLFLDELAEFDRKTLEILRQPLEDRKVTIARASGTITYPCTIMLIGAMNPCPCGYYGHPKRKCICPRNKVAGYLSKISGPLLDRFDLHIEVAPVEFGDLSSKVKEESSADIRKRVMAARAVQEERFKGTGITCNALITPDKLQELCPMDDAAETLMKNVFDRLGLSARAYDRILKVSRTIADIDGSEVIKKQHVAEAAQFRSLDRKYWNE
;
A
#
# COMPACT_ATOMS: atom_id res chain seq x y z
N MET A 1 21.70 -22.17 -34.15
CA MET A 1 20.37 -22.73 -33.83
C MET A 1 19.61 -21.68 -33.02
N PHE A 2 18.48 -21.24 -33.57
CA PHE A 2 17.66 -20.20 -32.94
C PHE A 2 16.52 -20.80 -32.09
N ALA A 3 16.28 -20.25 -30.93
CA ALA A 3 15.07 -20.50 -30.13
C ALA A 3 14.61 -19.21 -29.44
N LYS A 4 13.32 -19.11 -29.16
CA LYS A 4 12.68 -17.98 -28.46
C LYS A 4 11.84 -18.54 -27.34
N VAL A 5 11.93 -17.89 -26.15
CA VAL A 5 11.16 -18.24 -24.94
C VAL A 5 10.65 -16.95 -24.30
N SER A 6 9.40 -16.95 -23.86
CA SER A 6 8.80 -15.80 -23.19
C SER A 6 9.14 -15.76 -21.70
N SER A 7 9.41 -14.56 -21.21
CA SER A 7 9.54 -14.22 -19.81
C SER A 7 8.84 -12.88 -19.54
N LEU A 8 8.87 -12.43 -18.30
CA LEU A 8 8.31 -11.16 -17.87
C LEU A 8 9.33 -10.43 -17.01
N GLY A 9 9.34 -9.11 -17.12
CA GLY A 9 10.19 -8.23 -16.32
C GLY A 9 9.38 -7.24 -15.53
N LEU A 10 10.02 -6.52 -14.62
CA LEU A 10 9.42 -5.48 -13.80
C LEU A 10 10.16 -4.16 -13.90
N PHE A 11 9.41 -3.08 -14.00
CA PHE A 11 9.89 -1.72 -13.79
C PHE A 11 8.91 -0.96 -12.90
N GLY A 12 9.27 -0.80 -11.63
CA GLY A 12 8.35 -0.29 -10.61
C GLY A 12 7.16 -1.22 -10.38
N LEU A 13 5.94 -0.70 -10.57
CA LEU A 13 4.69 -1.48 -10.49
C LEU A 13 4.30 -2.15 -11.81
N ASN A 14 4.94 -1.76 -12.90
CA ASN A 14 4.55 -2.21 -14.22
C ASN A 14 5.41 -3.41 -14.64
N ALA A 15 4.75 -4.49 -14.98
CA ALA A 15 5.38 -5.60 -15.67
C ALA A 15 5.49 -5.29 -17.16
N PHE A 16 6.47 -5.89 -17.83
CA PHE A 16 6.64 -5.82 -19.28
C PHE A 16 7.07 -7.18 -19.84
N PRO A 17 6.72 -7.51 -21.09
CA PRO A 17 7.15 -8.77 -21.71
C PRO A 17 8.65 -8.74 -21.99
N VAL A 18 9.29 -9.89 -21.82
CA VAL A 18 10.69 -10.13 -22.17
C VAL A 18 10.77 -11.36 -23.06
N ASP A 19 11.23 -11.15 -24.28
CA ASP A 19 11.55 -12.26 -25.18
C ASP A 19 13.03 -12.65 -24.98
N VAL A 20 13.25 -13.87 -24.58
CA VAL A 20 14.57 -14.47 -24.46
C VAL A 20 14.86 -15.21 -25.75
N GLU A 21 15.67 -14.61 -26.60
CA GLU A 21 16.10 -15.15 -27.88
C GLU A 21 17.50 -15.73 -27.72
N ILE A 22 17.73 -16.96 -28.22
CA ILE A 22 19.04 -17.61 -28.17
C ILE A 22 19.48 -18.01 -29.56
N ASP A 23 20.75 -17.77 -29.86
CA ASP A 23 21.43 -18.40 -31.00
C ASP A 23 22.65 -19.22 -30.53
N ILE A 24 22.65 -20.50 -30.87
CA ILE A 24 23.77 -21.40 -30.63
C ILE A 24 24.42 -21.70 -31.97
N SER A 25 25.60 -21.13 -32.20
CA SER A 25 26.35 -21.27 -33.47
C SER A 25 27.72 -21.93 -33.24
N ARG A 26 28.26 -22.57 -34.31
CA ARG A 26 29.60 -23.12 -34.27
C ARG A 26 30.64 -22.03 -34.20
N GLY A 27 31.59 -22.12 -33.27
CA GLY A 27 32.64 -21.12 -33.07
C GLY A 27 33.39 -21.35 -31.76
N ASN A 28 34.21 -20.36 -31.40
CA ASN A 28 34.87 -20.36 -30.09
C ASN A 28 33.81 -20.32 -28.99
N PRO A 29 33.96 -21.12 -27.92
CA PRO A 29 33.03 -21.14 -26.81
C PRO A 29 32.92 -19.76 -26.18
N GLN A 30 31.80 -19.07 -26.40
CA GLN A 30 31.48 -17.77 -25.85
C GLN A 30 30.07 -17.81 -25.27
N PHE A 31 29.82 -16.99 -24.28
CA PHE A 31 28.47 -16.75 -23.73
C PHE A 31 28.28 -15.25 -23.54
N GLU A 32 27.39 -14.69 -24.32
CA GLU A 32 27.10 -13.27 -24.28
C GLU A 32 25.59 -13.02 -24.06
N VAL A 33 25.29 -12.07 -23.18
CA VAL A 33 23.91 -11.60 -22.97
C VAL A 33 23.83 -10.15 -23.37
N VAL A 34 22.96 -9.85 -24.32
CA VAL A 34 22.68 -8.50 -24.85
C VAL A 34 21.24 -8.07 -24.54
N GLY A 35 20.87 -6.82 -24.78
CA GLY A 35 19.53 -6.31 -24.50
C GLY A 35 19.42 -5.60 -23.15
N LEU A 36 20.43 -4.78 -22.81
CA LEU A 36 20.52 -3.99 -21.56
C LEU A 36 20.40 -4.83 -20.26
N PRO A 37 21.12 -5.96 -20.16
CA PRO A 37 21.14 -6.73 -18.91
C PRO A 37 21.89 -5.94 -17.81
N ASP A 38 21.41 -6.04 -16.57
CA ASP A 38 22.18 -5.57 -15.40
C ASP A 38 23.28 -6.60 -15.04
N THR A 39 24.03 -6.31 -13.95
CA THR A 39 25.09 -7.19 -13.48
C THR A 39 24.58 -8.55 -13.04
N VAL A 40 23.41 -8.59 -12.41
CA VAL A 40 22.79 -9.83 -11.92
C VAL A 40 22.38 -10.75 -13.07
N VAL A 41 21.79 -10.18 -14.15
CA VAL A 41 21.46 -10.93 -15.38
C VAL A 41 22.74 -11.44 -16.06
N LYS A 42 23.84 -10.68 -16.05
CA LYS A 42 25.12 -11.17 -16.60
C LYS A 42 25.69 -12.34 -15.80
N GLU A 43 25.47 -12.39 -14.49
CA GLU A 43 25.88 -13.50 -13.63
C GLU A 43 25.02 -14.75 -13.79
N SER A 44 23.83 -14.66 -14.42
CA SER A 44 22.96 -15.81 -14.68
C SER A 44 23.67 -16.94 -15.44
N ARG A 45 24.67 -16.60 -16.26
CA ARG A 45 25.52 -17.59 -16.93
C ARG A 45 26.06 -18.66 -15.99
N GLU A 46 26.67 -18.24 -14.88
CA GLU A 46 27.32 -19.18 -13.96
C GLU A 46 26.29 -20.01 -13.20
N ARG A 47 25.15 -19.38 -12.83
CA ARG A 47 24.03 -20.10 -12.20
C ARG A 47 23.43 -21.16 -13.13
N ILE A 48 23.13 -20.78 -14.37
CA ILE A 48 22.53 -21.69 -15.36
C ILE A 48 23.49 -22.82 -15.74
N ARG A 49 24.79 -22.49 -15.88
CA ARG A 49 25.82 -23.49 -16.16
C ARG A 49 25.94 -24.53 -15.04
N ALA A 50 25.86 -24.10 -13.80
CA ALA A 50 25.89 -24.98 -12.64
C ALA A 50 24.60 -25.84 -12.56
N ALA A 51 23.42 -25.21 -12.79
CA ALA A 51 22.13 -25.89 -12.80
C ALA A 51 22.03 -26.96 -13.92
N LEU A 52 22.53 -26.70 -15.14
CA LEU A 52 22.60 -27.69 -16.18
C LEU A 52 23.47 -28.92 -15.77
N ARG A 53 24.60 -28.63 -15.12
CA ARG A 53 25.50 -29.67 -14.61
C ARG A 53 24.84 -30.52 -13.52
N SER A 54 24.08 -29.90 -12.60
CA SER A 54 23.33 -30.63 -11.57
C SER A 54 22.26 -31.57 -12.17
N CYS A 55 21.69 -31.19 -13.31
CA CYS A 55 20.79 -32.04 -14.11
C CYS A 55 21.51 -33.01 -15.07
N SER A 56 22.85 -33.22 -14.90
CA SER A 56 23.66 -34.09 -15.74
C SER A 56 23.68 -33.67 -17.23
N ILE A 57 23.48 -32.37 -17.51
CA ILE A 57 23.52 -31.81 -18.86
C ILE A 57 24.80 -30.98 -19.02
N SER A 58 25.58 -31.30 -20.06
CA SER A 58 26.78 -30.51 -20.39
C SER A 58 26.39 -29.21 -21.07
N PHE A 59 26.98 -28.11 -20.62
CA PHE A 59 26.83 -26.80 -21.26
C PHE A 59 27.38 -26.88 -22.72
N PRO A 60 26.72 -26.27 -23.72
CA PRO A 60 27.16 -26.38 -25.12
C PRO A 60 28.57 -25.75 -25.30
N VAL A 61 29.46 -26.55 -25.97
CA VAL A 61 30.78 -26.09 -26.38
C VAL A 61 30.61 -25.39 -27.74
N ALA A 62 30.04 -24.20 -27.72
CA ALA A 62 29.65 -23.42 -28.90
C ALA A 62 29.61 -21.91 -28.54
N SER A 63 29.45 -21.06 -29.53
CA SER A 63 29.11 -19.65 -29.30
C SER A 63 27.62 -19.56 -28.97
N VAL A 64 27.30 -19.10 -27.77
CA VAL A 64 25.94 -18.88 -27.24
C VAL A 64 25.70 -17.39 -27.08
N MET A 65 24.78 -16.87 -27.86
CA MET A 65 24.34 -15.48 -27.74
C MET A 65 22.88 -15.42 -27.25
N ILE A 66 22.62 -14.68 -26.23
CA ILE A 66 21.26 -14.47 -25.69
C ILE A 66 20.90 -12.99 -25.83
N ASN A 67 19.78 -12.73 -26.48
CA ASN A 67 19.21 -11.40 -26.59
C ASN A 67 17.94 -11.31 -25.71
N LEU A 68 17.89 -10.31 -24.84
CA LEU A 68 16.70 -10.02 -24.03
C LEU A 68 15.95 -8.82 -24.64
N ALA A 69 14.95 -9.11 -25.44
CA ALA A 69 14.15 -8.08 -26.09
C ALA A 69 12.98 -7.63 -25.17
N PRO A 70 12.52 -6.34 -25.25
CA PRO A 70 13.02 -5.26 -26.10
C PRO A 70 14.33 -4.63 -25.56
N ALA A 71 15.19 -4.12 -26.45
CA ALA A 71 16.50 -3.60 -26.08
C ALA A 71 16.49 -2.20 -25.43
N ASP A 72 15.35 -1.51 -25.46
CA ASP A 72 15.16 -0.17 -24.89
C ASP A 72 14.85 -0.17 -23.37
N THR A 73 14.43 -1.30 -22.83
CA THR A 73 14.08 -1.47 -21.41
C THR A 73 15.16 -2.25 -20.69
N LYS A 74 15.65 -1.68 -19.56
CA LYS A 74 16.65 -2.34 -18.73
C LYS A 74 16.05 -3.55 -18.01
N LYS A 75 16.68 -4.71 -18.16
CA LYS A 75 16.33 -5.94 -17.42
C LYS A 75 17.16 -6.01 -16.17
N SER A 76 16.50 -6.19 -15.04
CA SER A 76 17.15 -6.22 -13.73
C SER A 76 16.73 -7.45 -12.93
N GLY A 77 17.67 -7.95 -12.14
CA GLY A 77 17.45 -9.10 -11.27
C GLY A 77 17.57 -10.46 -11.97
N SER A 78 17.25 -11.51 -11.26
CA SER A 78 17.38 -12.91 -11.67
C SER A 78 16.10 -13.51 -12.29
N VAL A 79 15.06 -12.69 -12.49
CA VAL A 79 13.75 -13.12 -13.01
C VAL A 79 13.83 -13.93 -14.32
N PRO A 80 14.69 -13.58 -15.31
CA PRO A 80 14.75 -14.30 -16.59
C PRO A 80 15.58 -15.60 -16.54
N ASP A 81 16.16 -16.00 -15.42
CA ASP A 81 17.04 -17.18 -15.35
C ASP A 81 16.34 -18.45 -15.85
N MET A 82 15.09 -18.70 -15.42
CA MET A 82 14.31 -19.86 -15.89
C MET A 82 14.07 -19.82 -17.40
N ALA A 83 13.73 -18.66 -17.95
CA ALA A 83 13.50 -18.51 -19.38
C ALA A 83 14.80 -18.70 -20.19
N ILE A 84 15.93 -18.20 -19.69
CA ILE A 84 17.25 -18.41 -20.31
C ILE A 84 17.61 -19.91 -20.28
N PHE A 85 17.38 -20.58 -19.15
CA PHE A 85 17.59 -22.01 -19.01
C PHE A 85 16.77 -22.81 -20.04
N MET A 86 15.48 -22.52 -20.16
CA MET A 86 14.57 -23.14 -21.12
C MET A 86 14.98 -22.85 -22.57
N ALA A 87 15.43 -21.64 -22.87
CA ALA A 87 15.93 -21.26 -24.19
C ALA A 87 17.18 -22.07 -24.57
N ILE A 88 18.12 -22.31 -23.64
CA ILE A 88 19.28 -23.15 -23.85
C ILE A 88 18.86 -24.58 -24.15
N LEU A 89 17.98 -25.18 -23.33
CA LEU A 89 17.48 -26.54 -23.57
C LEU A 89 16.79 -26.68 -24.92
N ARG A 90 15.98 -25.71 -25.32
CA ARG A 90 15.30 -25.67 -26.63
C ARG A 90 16.33 -25.55 -27.78
N GLY A 91 17.30 -24.64 -27.63
CA GLY A 91 18.39 -24.45 -28.59
C GLY A 91 19.26 -25.71 -28.75
N MET A 92 19.44 -26.52 -27.69
CA MET A 92 20.12 -27.80 -27.71
C MET A 92 19.25 -28.97 -28.21
N ARG A 93 17.94 -28.72 -28.46
CA ARG A 93 16.95 -29.78 -28.84
C ARG A 93 16.78 -30.86 -27.76
N MET A 94 16.91 -30.50 -26.50
CA MET A 94 16.78 -31.44 -25.38
C MET A 94 15.34 -31.57 -24.87
N ILE A 95 14.47 -30.70 -25.30
CA ILE A 95 13.02 -30.68 -25.01
C ILE A 95 12.27 -30.74 -26.33
N SER A 96 11.17 -31.51 -26.37
CA SER A 96 10.38 -31.81 -27.57
C SER A 96 9.11 -30.96 -27.68
N GLU A 97 8.56 -30.47 -26.56
CA GLU A 97 7.30 -29.75 -26.56
C GLU A 97 7.48 -28.29 -26.99
N GLU A 98 6.43 -27.72 -27.56
CA GLU A 98 6.38 -26.32 -27.94
C GLU A 98 6.26 -25.45 -26.67
N LEU A 99 7.00 -24.33 -26.66
CA LEU A 99 6.97 -23.34 -25.56
C LEU A 99 6.03 -22.17 -25.88
N GLU A 100 5.27 -22.26 -26.97
CA GLU A 100 4.30 -21.22 -27.33
C GLU A 100 3.18 -21.11 -26.29
N GLY A 101 2.88 -19.87 -25.89
CA GLY A 101 1.89 -19.63 -24.84
C GLY A 101 2.37 -19.91 -23.43
N CYS A 102 3.65 -20.29 -23.25
CA CYS A 102 4.29 -20.43 -21.94
C CYS A 102 5.19 -19.26 -21.61
N SER A 103 5.22 -18.83 -20.34
CA SER A 103 6.17 -17.87 -19.83
C SER A 103 6.86 -18.42 -18.58
N PHE A 104 8.13 -18.09 -18.41
CA PHE A 104 8.99 -18.60 -17.34
C PHE A 104 9.58 -17.45 -16.55
N ILE A 105 9.31 -17.42 -15.24
CA ILE A 105 9.81 -16.40 -14.32
C ILE A 105 10.34 -17.05 -13.05
N GLY A 106 11.59 -16.78 -12.68
CA GLY A 106 12.19 -17.33 -11.47
C GLY A 106 13.71 -17.33 -11.52
N GLU A 107 14.31 -17.25 -10.35
CA GLU A 107 15.76 -17.37 -10.16
C GLU A 107 16.18 -18.84 -10.07
N ILE A 108 17.25 -19.21 -10.76
CA ILE A 108 17.86 -20.54 -10.67
C ILE A 108 19.10 -20.47 -9.77
N SER A 109 19.15 -21.32 -8.75
CA SER A 109 20.32 -21.48 -7.89
C SER A 109 21.38 -22.39 -8.52
N LEU A 110 22.59 -22.41 -7.94
CA LEU A 110 23.71 -23.21 -8.45
C LEU A 110 23.44 -24.74 -8.42
N ASN A 111 22.60 -25.20 -7.53
CA ASN A 111 22.19 -26.62 -7.42
C ASN A 111 20.94 -26.95 -8.26
N GLY A 112 20.38 -25.97 -8.98
CA GLY A 112 19.21 -26.17 -9.83
C GLY A 112 17.88 -25.91 -9.15
N ASP A 113 17.82 -25.55 -7.86
CA ASP A 113 16.58 -25.17 -7.21
C ASP A 113 16.05 -23.84 -7.76
N ILE A 114 14.73 -23.71 -7.84
CA ILE A 114 14.05 -22.49 -8.26
C ILE A 114 13.70 -21.66 -7.01
N ARG A 115 14.23 -20.45 -6.95
CA ARG A 115 14.08 -19.56 -5.83
C ARG A 115 12.98 -18.54 -6.04
N ARG A 116 12.34 -18.18 -4.94
CA ARG A 116 11.36 -17.10 -4.87
C ARG A 116 11.91 -15.81 -5.47
N ILE A 117 11.02 -15.08 -6.18
CA ILE A 117 11.27 -13.75 -6.71
C ILE A 117 10.20 -12.76 -6.22
N ASN A 118 10.50 -11.47 -6.33
CA ASN A 118 9.55 -10.40 -5.99
C ASN A 118 8.76 -9.98 -7.23
N GLY A 119 7.50 -9.55 -7.01
CA GLY A 119 6.68 -8.97 -8.06
C GLY A 119 6.06 -9.98 -9.02
N VAL A 120 5.78 -11.18 -8.57
CA VAL A 120 5.11 -12.21 -9.40
C VAL A 120 3.69 -11.80 -9.75
N LEU A 121 2.94 -11.22 -8.81
CA LEU A 121 1.55 -10.82 -9.06
C LEU A 121 1.40 -9.87 -10.26
N PRO A 122 2.09 -8.70 -10.35
CA PRO A 122 1.99 -7.84 -11.52
C PRO A 122 2.46 -8.51 -12.81
N MET A 123 3.42 -9.44 -12.77
CA MET A 123 3.86 -10.20 -13.94
C MET A 123 2.78 -11.15 -14.44
N VAL A 124 2.10 -11.88 -13.55
CA VAL A 124 1.01 -12.79 -13.94
C VAL A 124 -0.22 -12.01 -14.43
N MET A 125 -0.51 -10.84 -13.85
CA MET A 125 -1.56 -9.96 -14.39
C MET A 125 -1.28 -9.56 -15.84
N LEU A 126 -0.04 -9.18 -16.15
CA LEU A 126 0.36 -8.88 -17.53
C LEU A 126 0.28 -10.14 -18.42
N ALA A 127 0.68 -11.32 -17.92
CA ALA A 127 0.57 -12.57 -18.67
C ALA A 127 -0.87 -12.81 -19.13
N ARG A 128 -1.85 -12.60 -18.26
CA ARG A 128 -3.28 -12.67 -18.58
C ARG A 128 -3.67 -11.68 -19.67
N GLU A 129 -3.24 -10.43 -19.56
CA GLU A 129 -3.53 -9.37 -20.55
C GLU A 129 -2.95 -9.70 -21.94
N LEU A 130 -1.78 -10.33 -21.98
CA LEU A 130 -1.11 -10.77 -23.20
C LEU A 130 -1.67 -12.10 -23.77
N GLY A 131 -2.60 -12.75 -23.08
CA GLY A 131 -3.16 -14.04 -23.49
C GLY A 131 -2.19 -15.22 -23.35
N ILE A 132 -1.19 -15.12 -22.49
CA ILE A 132 -0.29 -16.21 -22.12
C ILE A 132 -1.11 -17.25 -21.33
N LYS A 133 -1.08 -18.51 -21.80
CA LYS A 133 -1.89 -19.58 -21.22
C LYS A 133 -1.28 -20.16 -19.96
N SER A 134 0.04 -20.34 -19.96
CA SER A 134 0.77 -21.07 -18.92
C SER A 134 1.94 -20.23 -18.40
N VAL A 135 2.02 -20.06 -17.07
CA VAL A 135 3.14 -19.36 -16.42
C VAL A 135 3.80 -20.29 -15.40
N PHE A 136 5.09 -20.53 -15.59
CA PHE A 136 5.92 -21.33 -14.70
C PHE A 136 6.59 -20.40 -13.70
N VAL A 137 6.33 -20.62 -12.40
CA VAL A 137 6.78 -19.75 -11.31
C VAL A 137 7.48 -20.57 -10.21
N PRO A 138 8.32 -19.95 -9.39
CA PRO A 138 8.83 -20.63 -8.20
C PRO A 138 7.70 -21.15 -7.30
N ALA A 139 7.85 -22.34 -6.73
CA ALA A 139 6.81 -22.95 -5.89
C ALA A 139 6.39 -22.04 -4.72
N ASP A 140 7.33 -21.30 -4.13
CA ASP A 140 7.06 -20.31 -3.06
C ASP A 140 6.22 -19.10 -3.52
N ASN A 141 6.13 -18.86 -4.82
CA ASN A 141 5.29 -17.81 -5.42
C ASN A 141 3.97 -18.34 -5.98
N ALA A 142 3.77 -19.65 -6.03
CA ALA A 142 2.64 -20.26 -6.72
C ALA A 142 1.28 -19.77 -6.18
N LYS A 143 1.12 -19.65 -4.87
CA LYS A 143 -0.11 -19.13 -4.26
C LYS A 143 -0.37 -17.66 -4.62
N GLU A 144 0.69 -16.82 -4.64
CA GLU A 144 0.60 -15.42 -5.08
C GLU A 144 0.17 -15.33 -6.54
N ALA A 145 0.75 -16.15 -7.40
CA ALA A 145 0.45 -16.22 -8.83
C ALA A 145 -0.98 -16.71 -9.10
N SER A 146 -1.43 -17.74 -8.37
CA SER A 146 -2.73 -18.38 -8.57
C SER A 146 -3.94 -17.57 -8.07
N VAL A 147 -3.72 -16.37 -7.51
CA VAL A 147 -4.79 -15.39 -7.23
C VAL A 147 -5.43 -14.86 -8.54
N ILE A 148 -4.72 -14.92 -9.65
CA ILE A 148 -5.16 -14.39 -10.94
C ILE A 148 -5.82 -15.49 -11.76
N ASP A 149 -7.10 -15.31 -12.09
CA ASP A 149 -7.86 -16.19 -12.97
C ASP A 149 -7.44 -16.06 -14.43
N GLY A 150 -7.67 -17.16 -15.21
CA GLY A 150 -7.51 -17.18 -16.65
C GLY A 150 -6.08 -17.45 -17.13
N VAL A 151 -5.20 -17.88 -16.24
CA VAL A 151 -3.82 -18.31 -16.54
C VAL A 151 -3.51 -19.56 -15.74
N ASP A 152 -3.01 -20.61 -16.39
CA ASP A 152 -2.56 -21.82 -15.71
C ASP A 152 -1.19 -21.58 -15.05
N ILE A 153 -1.14 -21.67 -13.74
CA ILE A 153 0.07 -21.47 -12.95
C ILE A 153 0.71 -22.80 -12.61
N TYR A 154 1.97 -22.97 -12.97
CA TYR A 154 2.75 -24.15 -12.66
C TYR A 154 3.81 -23.84 -11.61
N ALA A 155 3.71 -24.49 -10.44
CA ALA A 155 4.71 -24.40 -9.38
C ALA A 155 5.94 -25.23 -9.73
N VAL A 156 7.13 -24.63 -9.66
CA VAL A 156 8.39 -25.29 -10.00
C VAL A 156 9.33 -25.22 -8.79
N HIS A 157 9.82 -26.37 -8.33
CA HIS A 157 10.79 -26.44 -7.23
C HIS A 157 12.22 -26.45 -7.72
N ASN A 158 12.49 -27.11 -8.86
CA ASN A 158 13.83 -27.26 -9.40
C ASN A 158 13.85 -27.39 -10.94
N ALA A 159 15.01 -27.23 -11.51
CA ALA A 159 15.23 -27.28 -12.96
C ALA A 159 14.94 -28.66 -13.57
N GLU A 160 15.09 -29.74 -12.79
CA GLU A 160 14.84 -31.10 -13.26
C GLU A 160 13.35 -31.35 -13.53
N GLU A 161 12.45 -30.78 -12.68
CA GLU A 161 11.00 -30.81 -12.90
C GLU A 161 10.60 -30.21 -14.26
N LEU A 162 11.20 -29.04 -14.62
CA LEU A 162 10.97 -28.41 -15.92
C LEU A 162 11.42 -29.33 -17.06
N ILE A 163 12.60 -29.98 -16.96
CA ILE A 163 13.14 -30.87 -17.98
C ILE A 163 12.19 -32.05 -18.17
N ARG A 164 11.77 -32.71 -17.08
CA ARG A 164 10.85 -33.85 -17.12
C ARG A 164 9.51 -33.50 -17.73
N HIS A 165 8.97 -32.32 -17.33
CA HIS A 165 7.70 -31.81 -17.84
C HIS A 165 7.74 -31.66 -19.38
N PHE A 166 8.76 -30.95 -19.90
CA PHE A 166 8.87 -30.64 -21.33
C PHE A 166 9.45 -31.78 -22.17
N ARG A 167 9.95 -32.87 -21.55
CA ARG A 167 10.23 -34.15 -22.20
C ARG A 167 9.02 -35.08 -22.24
N GLY A 168 7.94 -34.75 -21.53
CA GLY A 168 6.77 -35.60 -21.39
C GLY A 168 6.97 -36.80 -20.45
N GLU A 169 8.04 -36.78 -19.64
CA GLU A 169 8.35 -37.85 -18.68
C GLU A 169 7.47 -37.77 -17.44
N GLU A 170 7.29 -36.54 -16.89
CA GLU A 170 6.47 -36.26 -15.73
C GLU A 170 5.84 -34.86 -15.87
N LYS A 171 4.51 -34.83 -15.98
CA LYS A 171 3.80 -33.56 -16.19
C LYS A 171 3.54 -32.85 -14.87
N LEU A 172 3.94 -31.58 -14.79
CA LEU A 172 3.48 -30.67 -13.73
C LEU A 172 1.97 -30.46 -13.88
N ILE A 173 1.29 -30.33 -12.76
CA ILE A 173 -0.15 -30.07 -12.70
C ILE A 173 -0.33 -28.57 -12.40
N PRO A 174 -1.26 -27.88 -13.09
CA PRO A 174 -1.57 -26.49 -12.77
C PRO A 174 -2.04 -26.35 -11.32
N CYS A 175 -1.61 -25.30 -10.67
CA CYS A 175 -2.08 -24.96 -9.32
C CYS A 175 -3.57 -24.63 -9.33
N GLU A 176 -4.27 -25.03 -8.30
CA GLU A 176 -5.65 -24.60 -8.08
C GLU A 176 -5.69 -23.06 -7.86
N HIS A 177 -6.77 -22.45 -8.33
CA HIS A 177 -7.00 -21.02 -8.09
C HIS A 177 -7.07 -20.73 -6.60
N TYR A 178 -6.27 -19.76 -6.14
CA TYR A 178 -6.27 -19.34 -4.74
C TYR A 178 -7.35 -18.31 -4.48
N THR A 179 -8.42 -18.73 -3.81
CA THR A 179 -9.42 -17.82 -3.29
C THR A 179 -9.02 -17.38 -1.88
N PRO A 180 -8.80 -16.08 -1.65
CA PRO A 180 -8.48 -15.60 -0.31
C PRO A 180 -9.65 -15.93 0.65
N PRO A 181 -9.36 -16.38 1.88
CA PRO A 181 -10.40 -16.57 2.87
C PRO A 181 -11.09 -15.23 3.16
N GLU A 182 -12.39 -15.27 3.46
CA GLU A 182 -13.08 -14.06 3.91
C GLU A 182 -12.29 -13.40 5.02
N ALA A 183 -12.17 -12.06 4.96
CA ALA A 183 -11.39 -11.29 5.92
C ALA A 183 -11.89 -11.56 7.34
N ALA A 184 -11.27 -12.53 8.01
CA ALA A 184 -11.53 -12.78 9.43
C ALA A 184 -11.00 -11.60 10.24
N TYR A 185 -11.90 -10.89 10.89
CA TYR A 185 -11.57 -9.81 11.81
C TYR A 185 -11.07 -10.38 13.15
N ASN A 186 -10.06 -11.24 13.11
CA ASN A 186 -9.35 -11.71 14.30
C ASN A 186 -8.32 -10.65 14.73
N GLU A 187 -8.81 -9.45 15.02
CA GLU A 187 -7.98 -8.38 15.56
C GLU A 187 -7.80 -8.63 17.05
N THR A 188 -6.55 -8.65 17.50
CA THR A 188 -6.19 -8.78 18.92
C THR A 188 -6.43 -7.51 19.72
N LEU A 189 -6.66 -6.37 19.02
CA LEU A 189 -6.88 -5.05 19.62
C LEU A 189 -8.33 -4.61 19.40
N ASP A 190 -9.03 -4.32 20.48
CA ASP A 190 -10.44 -3.89 20.46
C ASP A 190 -10.62 -2.51 21.10
N PHE A 191 -11.53 -1.68 20.58
CA PHE A 191 -11.91 -0.39 21.19
C PHE A 191 -12.54 -0.57 22.57
N ALA A 192 -13.09 -1.74 22.90
CA ALA A 192 -13.58 -2.07 24.23
C ALA A 192 -12.48 -2.03 25.31
N ASP A 193 -11.20 -2.21 24.94
CA ASP A 193 -10.07 -2.11 25.86
C ASP A 193 -9.74 -0.66 26.25
N VAL A 194 -10.22 0.32 25.48
CA VAL A 194 -9.96 1.73 25.73
C VAL A 194 -11.02 2.28 26.69
N ARG A 195 -10.60 2.59 27.93
CA ARG A 195 -11.50 3.14 28.94
C ARG A 195 -11.78 4.62 28.72
N GLY A 196 -13.04 5.02 28.80
CA GLY A 196 -13.46 6.39 28.55
C GLY A 196 -13.21 6.84 27.10
N GLN A 197 -12.74 8.09 26.92
CA GLN A 197 -12.36 8.66 25.61
C GLN A 197 -13.49 8.68 24.56
N GLN A 198 -14.75 8.81 25.00
CA GLN A 198 -15.92 8.70 24.11
C GLN A 198 -15.89 9.68 22.94
N SER A 199 -15.46 10.94 23.19
CA SER A 199 -15.32 11.93 22.13
C SER A 199 -14.26 11.57 21.09
N ALA A 200 -13.11 11.02 21.54
CA ALA A 200 -12.05 10.59 20.63
C ALA A 200 -12.48 9.33 19.85
N LYS A 201 -13.17 8.37 20.48
CA LYS A 201 -13.71 7.18 19.83
C LYS A 201 -14.71 7.57 18.73
N LYS A 202 -15.66 8.47 19.03
CA LYS A 202 -16.63 8.97 18.04
C LYS A 202 -15.96 9.68 16.88
N ALA A 203 -14.96 10.53 17.15
CA ALA A 203 -14.19 11.20 16.10
C ALA A 203 -13.45 10.22 15.20
N LEU A 204 -12.88 9.14 15.77
CA LEU A 204 -12.20 8.09 15.00
C LEU A 204 -13.18 7.21 14.22
N GLU A 205 -14.40 6.98 14.73
CA GLU A 205 -15.49 6.37 13.99
C GLU A 205 -15.85 7.20 12.75
N ILE A 206 -16.02 8.52 12.89
CA ILE A 206 -16.28 9.44 11.77
C ILE A 206 -15.11 9.39 10.78
N ALA A 207 -13.87 9.40 11.28
CA ALA A 207 -12.69 9.29 10.45
C ALA A 207 -12.67 7.99 9.64
N ALA A 208 -12.99 6.85 10.25
CA ALA A 208 -13.07 5.54 9.58
C ALA A 208 -14.21 5.48 8.54
N ALA A 209 -15.39 6.03 8.90
CA ALA A 209 -16.55 6.06 8.01
C ALA A 209 -16.33 6.91 6.76
N GLY A 210 -15.66 8.07 6.89
CA GLY A 210 -15.41 8.98 5.77
C GLY A 210 -14.06 8.83 5.09
N GLY A 211 -13.11 8.05 5.66
CA GLY A 211 -11.73 8.00 5.18
C GLY A 211 -10.92 9.27 5.50
N HIS A 212 -11.30 9.98 6.55
CA HIS A 212 -10.72 11.28 6.94
C HIS A 212 -9.39 11.14 7.66
N ASN A 213 -8.47 12.06 7.38
CA ASN A 213 -7.23 12.20 8.13
C ASN A 213 -7.50 12.82 9.49
N ALA A 214 -6.87 12.30 10.55
CA ALA A 214 -7.08 12.79 11.92
C ALA A 214 -5.78 13.08 12.66
N LEU A 215 -5.77 14.15 13.45
CA LEU A 215 -4.67 14.55 14.33
C LEU A 215 -5.12 14.43 15.78
N LEU A 216 -4.46 13.54 16.53
CA LEU A 216 -4.67 13.32 17.96
C LEU A 216 -3.72 14.21 18.77
N ILE A 217 -4.25 15.11 19.57
CA ILE A 217 -3.47 16.01 20.43
C ILE A 217 -3.83 15.74 21.88
N GLY A 218 -2.83 15.49 22.72
CA GLY A 218 -3.09 15.24 24.15
C GLY A 218 -1.80 15.03 24.95
N SER A 219 -1.92 15.04 26.26
CA SER A 219 -0.80 14.85 27.18
C SER A 219 -0.15 13.46 27.02
N PRO A 220 1.10 13.28 27.45
CA PRO A 220 1.72 11.95 27.54
C PRO A 220 0.84 10.99 28.36
N GLY A 221 0.67 9.77 27.89
CA GLY A 221 -0.15 8.76 28.56
C GLY A 221 -1.66 8.92 28.42
N SER A 222 -2.17 9.85 27.57
CA SER A 222 -3.61 10.00 27.32
C SER A 222 -4.25 8.92 26.45
N GLY A 223 -3.45 7.99 25.88
CA GLY A 223 -3.97 6.87 25.08
C GLY A 223 -4.01 7.11 23.57
N LYS A 224 -3.38 8.17 23.02
CA LYS A 224 -3.34 8.51 21.58
C LYS A 224 -2.89 7.31 20.70
N SER A 225 -1.74 6.75 21.00
CA SER A 225 -1.18 5.61 20.26
C SER A 225 -2.02 4.35 20.44
N MET A 226 -2.67 4.18 21.61
CA MET A 226 -3.59 3.07 21.87
C MET A 226 -4.84 3.16 20.98
N LEU A 227 -5.42 4.34 20.83
CA LEU A 227 -6.55 4.61 19.95
C LEU A 227 -6.18 4.37 18.49
N ALA A 228 -5.06 4.95 18.02
CA ALA A 228 -4.62 4.83 16.65
C ALA A 228 -4.35 3.37 16.21
N LYS A 229 -3.72 2.56 17.08
CA LYS A 229 -3.44 1.15 16.81
C LYS A 229 -4.68 0.27 16.70
N ARG A 230 -5.83 0.74 17.20
CA ARG A 230 -7.11 0.05 17.11
C ARG A 230 -7.94 0.44 15.89
N MET A 231 -7.53 1.48 15.15
CA MET A 231 -8.24 1.92 13.94
C MET A 231 -8.46 0.79 12.91
N PRO A 232 -7.50 -0.10 12.63
CA PRO A 232 -7.74 -1.21 11.70
C PRO A 232 -8.96 -2.06 12.05
N SER A 233 -9.29 -2.23 13.34
CA SER A 233 -10.41 -3.05 13.81
C SER A 233 -11.80 -2.49 13.47
N ILE A 234 -11.89 -1.20 13.14
CA ILE A 234 -13.14 -0.54 12.77
C ILE A 234 -13.23 -0.13 11.29
N LEU A 235 -12.13 -0.26 10.54
CA LEU A 235 -12.13 0.02 9.11
C LEU A 235 -12.90 -1.06 8.32
N PRO A 236 -13.56 -0.69 7.19
CA PRO A 236 -14.17 -1.67 6.30
C PRO A 236 -13.10 -2.58 5.67
N PRO A 237 -13.45 -3.83 5.29
CA PRO A 237 -12.52 -4.71 4.60
C PRO A 237 -12.05 -4.10 3.29
N LEU A 238 -10.95 -4.62 2.73
CA LEU A 238 -10.55 -4.31 1.36
C LEU A 238 -11.53 -4.96 0.38
N THR A 239 -11.89 -4.25 -0.70
CA THR A 239 -12.48 -4.90 -1.87
C THR A 239 -11.41 -5.77 -2.55
N PHE A 240 -11.83 -6.67 -3.44
CA PHE A 240 -10.87 -7.51 -4.16
C PHE A 240 -9.90 -6.68 -5.01
N GLU A 241 -10.39 -5.62 -5.66
CA GLU A 241 -9.57 -4.69 -6.44
C GLU A 241 -8.58 -3.93 -5.55
N GLU A 242 -9.05 -3.39 -4.42
CA GLU A 242 -8.17 -2.75 -3.43
C GLU A 242 -7.10 -3.73 -2.90
N ALA A 243 -7.48 -5.00 -2.67
CA ALA A 243 -6.57 -6.04 -2.21
C ALA A 243 -5.50 -6.35 -3.26
N LEU A 244 -5.86 -6.48 -4.54
CA LEU A 244 -4.92 -6.69 -5.64
C LEU A 244 -3.96 -5.51 -5.79
N GLU A 245 -4.46 -4.28 -5.78
CA GLU A 245 -3.65 -3.07 -5.93
C GLU A 245 -2.65 -2.93 -4.78
N THR A 246 -3.10 -3.17 -3.56
CA THR A 246 -2.25 -3.17 -2.37
C THR A 246 -1.21 -4.29 -2.43
N THR A 247 -1.63 -5.49 -2.84
CA THR A 247 -0.75 -6.66 -2.95
C THR A 247 0.35 -6.46 -3.99
N LYS A 248 0.08 -5.79 -5.12
CA LYS A 248 1.12 -5.43 -6.11
C LYS A 248 2.28 -4.67 -5.46
N ILE A 249 1.98 -3.67 -4.62
CA ILE A 249 3.00 -2.86 -3.95
C ILE A 249 3.82 -3.71 -2.98
N HIS A 250 3.15 -4.58 -2.22
CA HIS A 250 3.80 -5.48 -1.27
C HIS A 250 4.60 -6.59 -1.96
N SER A 251 4.12 -7.09 -3.10
CA SER A 251 4.80 -8.09 -3.93
C SER A 251 6.15 -7.58 -4.44
N ILE A 252 6.18 -6.40 -5.08
CA ILE A 252 7.43 -5.81 -5.59
C ILE A 252 8.41 -5.42 -4.46
N SER A 253 7.89 -5.18 -3.26
CA SER A 253 8.70 -4.86 -2.07
C SER A 253 9.25 -6.12 -1.36
N GLY A 254 8.88 -7.33 -1.81
CA GLY A 254 9.29 -8.58 -1.19
C GLY A 254 8.68 -8.82 0.20
N LEU A 255 7.53 -8.19 0.50
CA LEU A 255 6.87 -8.26 1.80
C LEU A 255 5.81 -9.35 1.90
N LEU A 256 5.47 -10.01 0.79
CA LEU A 256 4.58 -11.17 0.81
C LEU A 256 5.32 -12.40 1.32
N THR A 257 4.59 -13.35 1.88
CA THR A 257 5.10 -14.67 2.27
C THR A 257 4.21 -15.76 1.66
N PRO A 258 4.65 -17.02 1.58
CA PRO A 258 3.81 -18.12 1.10
C PRO A 258 2.50 -18.29 1.88
N GLU A 259 2.47 -17.86 3.17
CA GLU A 259 1.28 -17.88 4.04
C GLU A 259 0.36 -16.68 3.80
N THR A 260 0.91 -15.57 3.30
CA THR A 260 0.17 -14.34 2.99
C THR A 260 0.36 -13.94 1.53
N PRO A 261 -0.21 -14.70 0.58
CA PRO A 261 -0.04 -14.48 -0.86
C PRO A 261 -0.78 -13.25 -1.36
N ILE A 262 -1.79 -12.79 -0.63
CA ILE A 262 -2.58 -11.58 -0.93
C ILE A 262 -2.86 -10.82 0.37
N ILE A 263 -2.83 -9.50 0.28
CA ILE A 263 -3.16 -8.60 1.40
C ILE A 263 -4.68 -8.45 1.46
N THR A 264 -5.31 -9.07 2.44
CA THR A 264 -6.78 -9.02 2.66
C THR A 264 -7.16 -8.01 3.74
N LYS A 265 -6.23 -7.56 4.58
CA LYS A 265 -6.44 -6.56 5.63
C LYS A 265 -5.82 -5.23 5.21
N ARG A 266 -6.48 -4.13 5.59
CA ARG A 266 -5.93 -2.79 5.35
C ARG A 266 -4.58 -2.64 6.04
N PRO A 267 -3.51 -2.26 5.31
CA PRO A 267 -2.19 -2.08 5.90
C PRO A 267 -2.20 -1.03 7.01
N PHE A 268 -1.51 -1.32 8.09
CA PHE A 268 -1.22 -0.36 9.16
C PHE A 268 0.30 -0.14 9.22
N ARG A 269 0.74 1.04 8.80
CA ARG A 269 2.17 1.40 8.80
C ARG A 269 2.43 2.46 9.85
N SER A 270 3.45 2.24 10.67
CA SER A 270 3.81 3.15 11.77
C SER A 270 5.33 3.33 11.81
N PRO A 271 5.89 4.13 10.89
CA PRO A 271 7.31 4.37 10.88
C PRO A 271 7.74 5.19 12.11
N HIS A 272 8.95 4.94 12.57
CA HIS A 272 9.56 5.71 13.65
C HIS A 272 9.89 7.13 13.16
N HIS A 273 9.85 8.12 14.05
CA HIS A 273 10.10 9.53 13.69
C HIS A 273 11.51 9.81 13.13
N THR A 274 12.47 8.91 13.30
CA THR A 274 13.81 9.01 12.70
C THR A 274 13.89 8.52 11.26
N ILE A 275 12.78 8.11 10.65
CA ILE A 275 12.75 7.65 9.26
C ILE A 275 13.27 8.73 8.32
N SER A 276 14.05 8.33 7.32
CA SER A 276 14.49 9.24 6.27
C SER A 276 13.36 9.59 5.30
N SER A 277 13.50 10.72 4.61
CA SER A 277 12.58 11.12 3.54
C SER A 277 12.41 10.04 2.46
N ALA A 278 13.50 9.34 2.11
CA ALA A 278 13.45 8.24 1.16
C ALA A 278 12.75 6.99 1.74
N GLY A 279 12.89 6.72 3.03
CA GLY A 279 12.15 5.65 3.69
C GLY A 279 10.64 5.92 3.73
N LEU A 280 10.26 7.19 3.95
CA LEU A 280 8.85 7.57 4.04
C LEU A 280 8.17 7.60 2.66
N ALA A 281 8.73 8.31 1.69
CA ALA A 281 8.12 8.48 0.36
C ALA A 281 8.57 7.43 -0.67
N GLY A 282 9.69 6.78 -0.43
CA GLY A 282 10.33 5.90 -1.38
C GLY A 282 11.54 6.54 -2.05
N GLY A 283 12.39 5.72 -2.63
CA GLY A 283 13.64 6.17 -3.24
C GLY A 283 14.63 5.05 -3.48
N GLY A 284 15.91 5.38 -3.51
CA GLY A 284 16.99 4.46 -3.84
C GLY A 284 17.54 4.68 -5.25
N SER A 285 18.63 4.00 -5.60
CA SER A 285 19.20 3.96 -6.95
C SER A 285 18.25 3.24 -7.93
N ILE A 286 17.64 2.16 -7.45
CA ILE A 286 16.45 1.52 -8.03
C ILE A 286 15.29 2.01 -7.17
N PRO A 287 14.30 2.72 -7.76
CA PRO A 287 13.19 3.26 -6.99
C PRO A 287 12.36 2.17 -6.31
N HIS A 288 12.30 2.20 -4.98
CA HIS A 288 11.45 1.33 -4.17
C HIS A 288 10.33 2.15 -3.51
N PRO A 289 9.13 1.57 -3.30
CA PRO A 289 8.07 2.24 -2.57
C PRO A 289 8.46 2.49 -1.11
N GLY A 290 8.05 3.63 -0.56
CA GLY A 290 8.21 3.97 0.85
C GLY A 290 6.98 3.62 1.68
N GLU A 291 7.04 3.93 2.99
CA GLU A 291 5.97 3.65 3.94
C GLU A 291 4.61 4.24 3.52
N VAL A 292 4.60 5.39 2.83
CA VAL A 292 3.38 6.01 2.29
C VAL A 292 2.71 5.10 1.26
N SER A 293 3.50 4.51 0.34
CA SER A 293 2.96 3.60 -0.67
C SER A 293 2.62 2.23 -0.09
N LEU A 294 3.41 1.76 0.90
CA LEU A 294 3.12 0.51 1.62
C LEU A 294 1.86 0.60 2.49
N ALA A 295 1.42 1.82 2.85
CA ALA A 295 0.17 2.07 3.54
C ALA A 295 -1.03 2.22 2.59
N HIS A 296 -0.85 2.01 1.27
CA HIS A 296 -1.92 2.18 0.28
C HIS A 296 -3.17 1.38 0.64
N ASN A 297 -4.35 1.99 0.45
CA ASN A 297 -5.66 1.48 0.88
C ASN A 297 -5.77 1.15 2.38
N GLY A 298 -4.87 1.71 3.18
CA GLY A 298 -4.76 1.47 4.61
C GLY A 298 -4.49 2.74 5.41
N LEU A 299 -3.75 2.58 6.50
CA LEU A 299 -3.51 3.61 7.50
C LEU A 299 -2.01 3.85 7.69
N LEU A 300 -1.61 5.11 7.58
CA LEU A 300 -0.30 5.60 7.99
C LEU A 300 -0.42 6.31 9.34
N PHE A 301 0.19 5.74 10.37
CA PHE A 301 0.22 6.32 11.70
C PHE A 301 1.57 6.96 12.00
N LEU A 302 1.58 8.25 12.27
CA LEU A 302 2.77 9.01 12.67
C LEU A 302 2.64 9.40 14.15
N ASP A 303 3.28 8.60 15.00
CA ASP A 303 3.36 8.91 16.43
C ASP A 303 4.43 9.97 16.67
N GLU A 304 4.26 10.78 17.73
CA GLU A 304 5.18 11.87 18.04
C GLU A 304 5.42 12.82 16.84
N LEU A 305 4.36 13.18 16.12
CA LEU A 305 4.41 13.90 14.84
C LEU A 305 5.37 15.11 14.85
N ALA A 306 5.42 15.87 15.96
CA ALA A 306 6.31 17.02 16.09
C ALA A 306 7.81 16.66 16.30
N GLU A 307 8.15 15.38 16.44
CA GLU A 307 9.55 14.92 16.53
C GLU A 307 10.15 14.52 15.19
N PHE A 308 9.30 14.34 14.16
CA PHE A 308 9.80 14.12 12.79
C PHE A 308 10.56 15.34 12.28
N ASP A 309 11.55 15.06 11.41
CA ASP A 309 12.21 16.14 10.68
C ASP A 309 11.21 16.86 9.76
N ARG A 310 11.25 18.20 9.78
CA ARG A 310 10.33 19.05 9.02
C ARG A 310 10.33 18.74 7.53
N LYS A 311 11.52 18.48 6.93
CA LYS A 311 11.62 18.15 5.51
C LYS A 311 10.92 16.84 5.19
N THR A 312 11.03 15.86 6.10
CA THR A 312 10.37 14.56 5.96
C THR A 312 8.84 14.69 6.02
N LEU A 313 8.30 15.55 6.92
CA LEU A 313 6.86 15.82 6.97
C LEU A 313 6.33 16.57 5.74
N GLU A 314 7.08 17.52 5.21
CA GLU A 314 6.66 18.29 4.02
C GLU A 314 6.48 17.43 2.77
N ILE A 315 7.19 16.30 2.68
CA ILE A 315 7.04 15.35 1.57
C ILE A 315 5.64 14.73 1.51
N LEU A 316 4.94 14.61 2.65
CA LEU A 316 3.59 14.06 2.71
C LEU A 316 2.52 14.93 2.02
N ARG A 317 2.80 16.21 1.80
CA ARG A 317 1.79 17.16 1.26
C ARG A 317 1.27 16.73 -0.11
N GLN A 318 2.16 16.39 -1.02
CA GLN A 318 1.80 15.96 -2.37
C GLN A 318 1.08 14.60 -2.35
N PRO A 319 1.61 13.54 -1.71
CA PRO A 319 0.91 12.26 -1.61
C PRO A 319 -0.50 12.34 -1.03
N LEU A 320 -0.71 13.17 -0.02
CA LEU A 320 -2.04 13.36 0.58
C LEU A 320 -3.04 14.10 -0.33
N GLU A 321 -2.56 14.89 -1.27
CA GLU A 321 -3.38 15.60 -2.26
C GLU A 321 -3.59 14.77 -3.53
N ASP A 322 -2.49 14.32 -4.13
CA ASP A 322 -2.50 13.65 -5.44
C ASP A 322 -2.79 12.14 -5.35
N ARG A 323 -2.78 11.55 -4.16
CA ARG A 323 -2.95 10.11 -3.91
C ARG A 323 -1.93 9.23 -4.65
N LYS A 324 -0.78 9.80 -4.96
CA LYS A 324 0.33 9.12 -5.63
C LYS A 324 1.67 9.73 -5.22
N VAL A 325 2.71 8.90 -5.25
CA VAL A 325 4.10 9.30 -5.06
C VAL A 325 4.86 9.06 -6.34
N THR A 326 5.49 10.09 -6.88
CA THR A 326 6.33 10.00 -8.09
C THR A 326 7.79 10.11 -7.71
N ILE A 327 8.57 9.09 -8.04
CA ILE A 327 10.01 9.03 -7.80
C ILE A 327 10.73 9.12 -9.14
N ALA A 328 11.39 10.25 -9.39
CA ALA A 328 12.21 10.46 -10.58
C ALA A 328 13.69 10.17 -10.25
N ARG A 329 14.34 9.33 -11.07
CA ARG A 329 15.77 8.97 -11.00
C ARG A 329 16.36 8.90 -12.41
N ALA A 330 17.67 8.80 -12.51
CA ALA A 330 18.33 8.60 -13.80
C ALA A 330 17.91 7.30 -14.50
N SER A 331 17.47 6.29 -13.72
CA SER A 331 16.95 5.01 -14.21
C SER A 331 15.50 5.09 -14.74
N GLY A 332 14.81 6.21 -14.53
CA GLY A 332 13.41 6.42 -14.95
C GLY A 332 12.54 7.03 -13.87
N THR A 333 11.29 7.28 -14.23
CA THR A 333 10.27 7.81 -13.33
C THR A 333 9.24 6.73 -13.02
N ILE A 334 9.01 6.49 -11.73
CA ILE A 334 8.04 5.51 -11.25
C ILE A 334 7.02 6.22 -10.37
N THR A 335 5.74 5.91 -10.58
CA THR A 335 4.64 6.43 -9.76
C THR A 335 3.98 5.29 -9.00
N TYR A 336 3.88 5.43 -7.69
CA TYR A 336 3.20 4.51 -6.80
C TYR A 336 1.90 5.12 -6.30
N PRO A 337 0.77 4.39 -6.27
CA PRO A 337 -0.44 4.86 -5.63
C PRO A 337 -0.25 4.94 -4.11
N CYS A 338 -0.96 5.86 -3.46
CA CYS A 338 -0.91 6.04 -2.02
C CYS A 338 -2.21 6.64 -1.47
N THR A 339 -3.33 6.00 -1.77
CA THR A 339 -4.61 6.34 -1.12
C THR A 339 -4.53 5.88 0.34
N ILE A 340 -4.18 6.79 1.23
CA ILE A 340 -3.94 6.50 2.64
C ILE A 340 -4.88 7.32 3.53
N MET A 341 -5.19 6.78 4.69
CA MET A 341 -5.73 7.51 5.83
C MET A 341 -4.57 7.86 6.76
N LEU A 342 -4.31 9.15 6.96
CA LEU A 342 -3.23 9.62 7.83
C LEU A 342 -3.77 9.87 9.25
N ILE A 343 -3.18 9.20 10.24
CA ILE A 343 -3.40 9.51 11.65
C ILE A 343 -2.10 10.05 12.23
N GLY A 344 -2.13 11.29 12.70
CA GLY A 344 -1.03 11.89 13.45
C GLY A 344 -1.31 11.87 14.95
N ALA A 345 -0.30 11.67 15.77
CA ALA A 345 -0.41 11.86 17.21
C ALA A 345 0.71 12.79 17.71
N MET A 346 0.39 13.75 18.54
CA MET A 346 1.36 14.67 19.10
C MET A 346 1.00 15.14 20.51
N ASN A 347 2.00 15.63 21.22
CA ASN A 347 1.80 16.36 22.45
C ASN A 347 1.53 17.85 22.15
N PRO A 348 0.85 18.61 23.03
CA PRO A 348 0.55 20.03 22.81
C PRO A 348 1.77 20.95 23.02
N CYS A 349 2.86 20.43 23.59
CA CYS A 349 4.12 21.16 23.78
C CYS A 349 5.24 20.17 24.17
N PRO A 350 6.52 20.60 24.26
CA PRO A 350 7.62 19.70 24.62
C PRO A 350 7.45 18.98 25.96
N CYS A 351 6.88 19.62 27.01
CA CYS A 351 6.59 18.94 28.27
C CYS A 351 5.29 18.13 28.26
N GLY A 352 4.43 18.34 27.25
CA GLY A 352 3.17 17.63 27.05
C GLY A 352 1.97 18.17 27.87
N TYR A 353 2.13 19.25 28.64
CA TYR A 353 1.07 19.69 29.57
C TYR A 353 0.49 21.09 29.24
N TYR A 354 0.71 21.61 28.04
CA TYR A 354 0.08 22.87 27.63
C TYR A 354 -1.45 22.67 27.50
N GLY A 355 -2.23 23.51 28.20
CA GLY A 355 -3.68 23.37 28.27
C GLY A 355 -4.22 22.23 29.16
N HIS A 356 -3.35 21.52 29.89
CA HIS A 356 -3.78 20.42 30.76
C HIS A 356 -4.55 20.91 31.99
N PRO A 357 -5.73 20.33 32.34
CA PRO A 357 -6.59 20.83 33.42
C PRO A 357 -5.98 20.75 34.83
N LYS A 358 -5.16 19.71 35.08
CA LYS A 358 -4.62 19.41 36.43
C LYS A 358 -3.11 19.67 36.58
N ARG A 359 -2.36 19.74 35.46
CA ARG A 359 -0.89 19.93 35.49
C ARG A 359 -0.49 21.19 34.77
N LYS A 360 0.35 22.01 35.38
CA LYS A 360 0.83 23.26 34.79
C LYS A 360 1.94 22.98 33.78
N CYS A 361 1.82 23.58 32.60
CA CYS A 361 2.90 23.59 31.61
C CYS A 361 4.07 24.42 32.09
N ILE A 362 5.29 23.94 31.97
CA ILE A 362 6.54 24.60 32.34
C ILE A 362 7.28 25.22 31.16
N CYS A 363 6.77 25.02 29.93
CA CYS A 363 7.42 25.51 28.72
C CYS A 363 7.19 27.02 28.56
N PRO A 364 8.23 27.82 28.25
CA PRO A 364 8.06 29.17 27.79
C PRO A 364 7.21 29.25 26.52
N ARG A 365 6.43 30.32 26.32
CA ARG A 365 5.54 30.47 25.15
C ARG A 365 6.26 30.34 23.82
N ASN A 366 7.45 30.91 23.69
CA ASN A 366 8.26 30.79 22.48
C ASN A 366 8.68 29.33 22.17
N LYS A 367 8.95 28.49 23.19
CA LYS A 367 9.22 27.05 22.99
C LYS A 367 7.97 26.30 22.58
N VAL A 368 6.80 26.64 23.10
CA VAL A 368 5.52 26.04 22.68
C VAL A 368 5.26 26.39 21.21
N ALA A 369 5.34 27.69 20.85
CA ALA A 369 5.15 28.14 19.48
C ALA A 369 6.17 27.48 18.51
N GLY A 370 7.44 27.42 18.88
CA GLY A 370 8.47 26.73 18.07
C GLY A 370 8.25 25.23 17.93
N TYR A 371 7.65 24.57 18.91
CA TYR A 371 7.29 23.15 18.85
C TYR A 371 6.10 22.92 17.90
N LEU A 372 5.05 23.72 18.03
CA LEU A 372 3.86 23.61 17.18
C LEU A 372 4.15 23.99 15.71
N SER A 373 5.06 24.96 15.47
CA SER A 373 5.46 25.39 14.12
C SER A 373 6.28 24.36 13.36
N LYS A 374 6.72 23.24 13.97
CA LYS A 374 7.32 22.11 13.26
C LYS A 374 6.33 21.50 12.27
N ILE A 375 5.03 21.52 12.59
CA ILE A 375 3.96 21.13 11.68
C ILE A 375 3.55 22.38 10.90
N SER A 376 3.79 22.38 9.60
CA SER A 376 3.43 23.52 8.76
C SER A 376 1.91 23.67 8.63
N GLY A 377 1.43 24.90 8.46
CA GLY A 377 0.01 25.15 8.18
C GLY A 377 -0.54 24.33 7.03
N PRO A 378 0.16 24.26 5.86
CA PRO A 378 -0.27 23.41 4.75
C PRO A 378 -0.38 21.92 5.07
N LEU A 379 0.47 21.37 5.96
CA LEU A 379 0.34 19.98 6.40
C LEU A 379 -0.82 19.83 7.40
N LEU A 380 -0.96 20.76 8.34
CA LEU A 380 -2.07 20.82 9.29
C LEU A 380 -3.41 20.85 8.55
N ASP A 381 -3.45 21.62 7.48
CA ASP A 381 -4.58 21.62 6.54
C ASP A 381 -4.88 20.28 5.87
N ARG A 382 -4.08 19.27 5.91
CA ARG A 382 -4.36 17.91 5.39
C ARG A 382 -5.06 17.01 6.41
N PHE A 383 -5.13 17.43 7.67
CA PHE A 383 -5.94 16.75 8.67
C PHE A 383 -7.37 17.33 8.67
N ASP A 384 -8.36 16.46 8.51
CA ASP A 384 -9.77 16.85 8.48
C ASP A 384 -10.34 17.02 9.89
N LEU A 385 -9.88 16.16 10.82
CA LEU A 385 -10.31 16.10 12.21
C LEU A 385 -9.14 16.40 13.14
N HIS A 386 -9.27 17.40 13.99
CA HIS A 386 -8.35 17.67 15.10
C HIS A 386 -9.03 17.23 16.40
N ILE A 387 -8.45 16.23 17.07
CA ILE A 387 -9.07 15.51 18.17
C ILE A 387 -8.25 15.75 19.45
N GLU A 388 -8.87 16.36 20.45
CA GLU A 388 -8.25 16.46 21.77
C GLU A 388 -8.48 15.17 22.54
N VAL A 389 -7.39 14.51 22.92
CA VAL A 389 -7.41 13.29 23.75
C VAL A 389 -7.17 13.69 25.19
N ALA A 390 -8.23 13.78 25.96
CA ALA A 390 -8.19 14.17 27.36
C ALA A 390 -7.43 13.14 28.22
N PRO A 391 -6.84 13.55 29.35
CA PRO A 391 -6.30 12.60 30.32
C PRO A 391 -7.41 11.68 30.84
N VAL A 392 -7.13 10.38 30.96
CA VAL A 392 -8.10 9.41 31.50
C VAL A 392 -8.32 9.70 33.00
N GLU A 393 -9.56 9.78 33.44
CA GLU A 393 -9.89 9.96 34.85
C GLU A 393 -9.88 8.63 35.60
N PHE A 394 -9.58 8.67 36.92
CA PHE A 394 -9.57 7.46 37.74
C PHE A 394 -10.93 6.77 37.75
N GLY A 395 -12.03 7.54 37.69
CA GLY A 395 -13.39 7.02 37.59
C GLY A 395 -13.60 6.14 36.36
N ASP A 396 -13.08 6.55 35.21
CA ASP A 396 -13.16 5.76 33.96
C ASP A 396 -12.34 4.46 34.04
N LEU A 397 -11.15 4.53 34.66
CA LEU A 397 -10.29 3.34 34.84
C LEU A 397 -10.91 2.31 35.80
N SER A 398 -11.62 2.77 36.82
CA SER A 398 -12.26 1.92 37.82
C SER A 398 -13.67 1.47 37.42
N SER A 399 -14.23 2.02 36.35
CA SER A 399 -15.56 1.70 35.87
C SER A 399 -15.65 0.22 35.43
N LYS A 400 -16.71 -0.45 35.88
CA LYS A 400 -17.08 -1.82 35.44
C LYS A 400 -17.99 -1.80 34.20
N VAL A 401 -18.34 -0.62 33.69
CA VAL A 401 -19.16 -0.49 32.49
C VAL A 401 -18.36 -1.07 31.31
N LYS A 402 -19.00 -1.95 30.56
CA LYS A 402 -18.41 -2.52 29.34
C LYS A 402 -18.37 -1.43 28.29
N GLU A 403 -17.19 -1.13 27.81
CA GLU A 403 -16.99 -0.21 26.69
C GLU A 403 -17.49 -0.82 25.37
N GLU A 404 -17.80 0.03 24.41
CA GLU A 404 -18.30 -0.40 23.11
C GLU A 404 -17.22 -1.15 22.32
N SER A 405 -17.62 -2.26 21.68
CA SER A 405 -16.71 -3.12 20.93
C SER A 405 -16.37 -2.54 19.56
N SER A 406 -15.19 -2.87 19.05
CA SER A 406 -14.83 -2.56 17.65
C SER A 406 -15.84 -3.11 16.66
N ALA A 407 -16.45 -4.25 16.94
CA ALA A 407 -17.45 -4.87 16.07
C ALA A 407 -18.71 -4.01 15.94
N ASP A 408 -19.16 -3.37 17.03
CA ASP A 408 -20.35 -2.51 16.99
C ASP A 408 -20.06 -1.19 16.26
N ILE A 409 -18.92 -0.57 16.53
CA ILE A 409 -18.45 0.63 15.80
C ILE A 409 -18.33 0.32 14.30
N ARG A 410 -17.71 -0.80 13.93
CA ARG A 410 -17.52 -1.22 12.54
C ARG A 410 -18.84 -1.42 11.81
N LYS A 411 -19.88 -1.94 12.47
CA LYS A 411 -21.22 -2.06 11.85
C LYS A 411 -21.74 -0.71 11.36
N ARG A 412 -21.60 0.34 12.18
CA ARG A 412 -22.03 1.71 11.80
C ARG A 412 -21.15 2.28 10.68
N VAL A 413 -19.83 2.07 10.78
CA VAL A 413 -18.88 2.45 9.73
C VAL A 413 -19.23 1.80 8.41
N MET A 414 -19.50 0.50 8.40
CA MET A 414 -19.88 -0.24 7.19
C MET A 414 -21.24 0.23 6.63
N ALA A 415 -22.22 0.51 7.47
CA ALA A 415 -23.49 1.06 7.02
C ALA A 415 -23.32 2.42 6.34
N ALA A 416 -22.53 3.33 6.93
CA ALA A 416 -22.23 4.62 6.32
C ALA A 416 -21.44 4.47 5.00
N ARG A 417 -20.52 3.50 4.91
CA ARG A 417 -19.79 3.20 3.68
C ARG A 417 -20.66 2.65 2.57
N ALA A 418 -21.64 1.80 2.89
CA ALA A 418 -22.60 1.29 1.91
C ALA A 418 -23.43 2.44 1.28
N VAL A 419 -23.84 3.44 2.08
CA VAL A 419 -24.52 4.64 1.56
C VAL A 419 -23.58 5.44 0.62
N GLN A 420 -22.30 5.57 0.97
CA GLN A 420 -21.31 6.25 0.13
C GLN A 420 -21.04 5.50 -1.16
N GLU A 421 -20.90 4.18 -1.12
CA GLU A 421 -20.70 3.34 -2.29
C GLU A 421 -21.85 3.49 -3.29
N GLU A 422 -23.10 3.48 -2.83
CA GLU A 422 -24.27 3.72 -3.70
C GLU A 422 -24.25 5.13 -4.30
N ARG A 423 -23.95 6.16 -3.48
CA ARG A 423 -23.86 7.56 -3.93
C ARG A 423 -22.76 7.77 -4.98
N PHE A 424 -21.64 7.07 -4.88
CA PHE A 424 -20.46 7.26 -5.73
C PHE A 424 -20.39 6.30 -6.92
N LYS A 425 -21.40 5.50 -7.18
CA LYS A 425 -21.41 4.60 -8.34
C LYS A 425 -21.05 5.34 -9.63
N GLY A 426 -20.08 4.81 -10.36
CA GLY A 426 -19.63 5.37 -11.64
C GLY A 426 -18.78 6.65 -11.54
N THR A 427 -18.45 7.12 -10.33
CA THR A 427 -17.65 8.36 -10.16
C THR A 427 -16.15 8.12 -9.91
N GLY A 428 -15.76 6.92 -9.55
CA GLY A 428 -14.39 6.59 -9.10
C GLY A 428 -14.05 7.11 -7.69
N ILE A 429 -15.01 7.71 -6.97
CA ILE A 429 -14.87 8.13 -5.56
C ILE A 429 -15.24 6.94 -4.67
N THR A 430 -14.45 6.65 -3.65
CA THR A 430 -14.69 5.52 -2.73
C THR A 430 -15.13 5.95 -1.33
N CYS A 431 -14.96 7.22 -0.97
CA CYS A 431 -15.37 7.74 0.35
C CYS A 431 -15.49 9.27 0.35
N ASN A 432 -16.17 9.81 1.37
CA ASN A 432 -16.44 11.24 1.46
C ASN A 432 -15.18 12.12 1.49
N ALA A 433 -14.09 11.68 2.10
CA ALA A 433 -12.83 12.43 2.10
C ALA A 433 -12.28 12.66 0.68
N LEU A 434 -12.62 11.80 -0.27
CA LEU A 434 -12.15 11.85 -1.67
C LEU A 434 -13.07 12.69 -2.59
N ILE A 435 -14.18 13.23 -2.11
CA ILE A 435 -15.04 14.11 -2.91
C ILE A 435 -14.20 15.30 -3.39
N THR A 436 -14.23 15.56 -4.69
CA THR A 436 -13.52 16.68 -5.30
C THR A 436 -14.30 18.00 -5.12
N PRO A 437 -13.65 19.18 -5.09
CA PRO A 437 -14.32 20.46 -4.85
C PRO A 437 -15.47 20.76 -5.81
N ASP A 438 -15.35 20.37 -7.07
CA ASP A 438 -16.37 20.53 -8.10
C ASP A 438 -17.67 19.73 -7.84
N LYS A 439 -17.59 18.63 -7.07
CA LYS A 439 -18.74 17.78 -6.75
C LYS A 439 -19.30 18.01 -5.33
N LEU A 440 -18.71 18.88 -4.54
CA LEU A 440 -19.13 19.09 -3.15
C LEU A 440 -20.57 19.59 -3.03
N GLN A 441 -21.00 20.52 -3.88
CA GLN A 441 -22.37 21.05 -3.82
C GLN A 441 -23.42 19.99 -4.18
N GLU A 442 -23.11 19.14 -5.14
CA GLU A 442 -24.00 18.06 -5.57
C GLU A 442 -24.10 16.94 -4.53
N LEU A 443 -22.95 16.52 -4.00
CA LEU A 443 -22.85 15.33 -3.14
C LEU A 443 -23.05 15.61 -1.65
N CYS A 444 -23.05 16.88 -1.24
CA CYS A 444 -23.18 17.31 0.15
C CYS A 444 -24.34 18.32 0.34
N PRO A 445 -25.59 17.98 -0.03
CA PRO A 445 -26.73 18.89 0.14
C PRO A 445 -26.96 19.23 1.62
N MET A 446 -27.20 20.51 1.91
CA MET A 446 -27.48 21.05 3.26
C MET A 446 -28.92 21.55 3.33
N ASP A 447 -29.54 21.51 4.52
CA ASP A 447 -30.76 22.27 4.79
C ASP A 447 -30.45 23.76 5.08
N ASP A 448 -31.43 24.63 5.03
CA ASP A 448 -31.28 26.10 5.24
C ASP A 448 -30.64 26.41 6.60
N ALA A 449 -30.95 25.61 7.62
CA ALA A 449 -30.41 25.79 8.96
C ALA A 449 -28.92 25.40 9.04
N ALA A 450 -28.50 24.37 8.30
CA ALA A 450 -27.10 23.98 8.16
C ALA A 450 -26.31 25.01 7.37
N GLU A 451 -26.84 25.54 6.26
CA GLU A 451 -26.19 26.59 5.47
C GLU A 451 -25.97 27.87 6.32
N THR A 452 -27.01 28.27 7.05
CA THR A 452 -26.92 29.45 7.95
C THR A 452 -25.83 29.23 9.00
N LEU A 453 -25.77 28.04 9.63
CA LEU A 453 -24.76 27.73 10.61
C LEU A 453 -23.36 27.67 9.96
N MET A 454 -23.23 27.06 8.79
CA MET A 454 -21.96 26.96 8.07
C MET A 454 -21.40 28.35 7.74
N LYS A 455 -22.24 29.28 7.29
CA LYS A 455 -21.85 30.66 7.05
C LYS A 455 -21.35 31.34 8.35
N ASN A 456 -22.09 31.20 9.45
CA ASN A 456 -21.69 31.74 10.73
C ASN A 456 -20.36 31.16 11.25
N VAL A 457 -20.14 29.85 11.05
CA VAL A 457 -18.88 29.15 11.39
C VAL A 457 -17.74 29.70 10.53
N PHE A 458 -17.96 29.84 9.22
CA PHE A 458 -16.99 30.37 8.28
C PHE A 458 -16.52 31.78 8.69
N ASP A 459 -17.46 32.69 8.91
CA ASP A 459 -17.17 34.08 9.30
C ASP A 459 -16.51 34.15 10.68
N ARG A 460 -17.05 33.42 11.66
CA ARG A 460 -16.57 33.48 13.06
C ARG A 460 -15.19 32.85 13.24
N LEU A 461 -14.90 31.77 12.54
CA LEU A 461 -13.62 31.08 12.62
C LEU A 461 -12.58 31.61 11.63
N GLY A 462 -12.96 32.47 10.67
CA GLY A 462 -12.08 32.97 9.62
C GLY A 462 -11.52 31.83 8.76
N LEU A 463 -12.39 30.90 8.35
CA LEU A 463 -11.98 29.68 7.67
C LEU A 463 -11.46 29.98 6.26
N SER A 464 -10.46 29.20 5.82
CA SER A 464 -10.09 29.13 4.40
C SER A 464 -11.12 28.30 3.61
N ALA A 465 -11.16 28.47 2.28
CA ALA A 465 -12.00 27.65 1.41
C ALA A 465 -11.74 26.15 1.62
N ARG A 466 -10.48 25.75 1.80
CA ARG A 466 -10.12 24.35 2.10
C ARG A 466 -10.70 23.86 3.43
N ALA A 467 -10.71 24.69 4.45
CA ALA A 467 -11.29 24.33 5.75
C ALA A 467 -12.81 24.20 5.67
N TYR A 468 -13.47 25.04 4.88
CA TYR A 468 -14.90 24.92 4.55
C TYR A 468 -15.20 23.59 3.89
N ASP A 469 -14.50 23.22 2.82
CA ASP A 469 -14.68 21.96 2.11
C ASP A 469 -14.56 20.75 3.05
N ARG A 470 -13.62 20.78 3.99
CA ARG A 470 -13.43 19.70 4.96
C ARG A 470 -14.55 19.59 5.97
N ILE A 471 -14.97 20.71 6.53
CA ILE A 471 -16.13 20.71 7.45
C ILE A 471 -17.34 20.12 6.71
N LEU A 472 -17.54 20.47 5.45
CA LEU A 472 -18.65 19.96 4.65
C LEU A 472 -18.54 18.45 4.43
N LYS A 473 -17.37 17.91 4.06
CA LYS A 473 -17.11 16.47 3.90
C LYS A 473 -17.31 15.70 5.22
N VAL A 474 -16.81 16.24 6.33
CA VAL A 474 -17.00 15.64 7.66
C VAL A 474 -18.46 15.67 8.05
N SER A 475 -19.18 16.79 7.81
CA SER A 475 -20.63 16.90 8.04
C SER A 475 -21.43 15.89 7.23
N ARG A 476 -21.02 15.64 5.96
CA ARG A 476 -21.66 14.59 5.13
C ARG A 476 -21.44 13.20 5.75
N THR A 477 -20.24 12.95 6.26
CA THR A 477 -19.95 11.66 6.90
C THR A 477 -20.76 11.45 8.18
N ILE A 478 -20.90 12.47 9.00
CA ILE A 478 -21.75 12.42 10.20
C ILE A 478 -23.21 12.16 9.81
N ALA A 479 -23.70 12.84 8.78
CA ALA A 479 -25.05 12.64 8.27
C ALA A 479 -25.26 11.22 7.71
N ASP A 480 -24.23 10.62 7.09
CA ASP A 480 -24.28 9.23 6.61
C ASP A 480 -24.36 8.22 7.77
N ILE A 481 -23.62 8.46 8.87
CA ILE A 481 -23.70 7.65 10.10
C ILE A 481 -25.10 7.75 10.72
N ASP A 482 -25.68 8.95 10.72
CA ASP A 482 -27.04 9.21 11.25
C ASP A 482 -28.16 8.77 10.27
N GLY A 483 -27.83 8.25 9.08
CA GLY A 483 -28.81 7.85 8.07
C GLY A 483 -29.60 9.01 7.46
N SER A 484 -29.03 10.22 7.45
CA SER A 484 -29.69 11.43 6.92
C SER A 484 -29.27 11.70 5.47
N GLU A 485 -30.23 11.85 4.57
CA GLU A 485 -29.99 12.19 3.17
C GLU A 485 -29.39 13.60 2.99
N VAL A 486 -29.80 14.52 3.85
CA VAL A 486 -29.39 15.94 3.83
C VAL A 486 -28.58 16.26 5.08
N ILE A 487 -27.56 17.11 4.94
CA ILE A 487 -26.75 17.60 6.07
C ILE A 487 -27.61 18.57 6.87
N LYS A 488 -27.82 18.27 8.16
CA LYS A 488 -28.56 19.11 9.09
C LYS A 488 -27.64 19.96 9.96
N LYS A 489 -28.22 20.99 10.61
CA LYS A 489 -27.51 21.90 11.52
C LYS A 489 -26.64 21.17 12.56
N GLN A 490 -27.11 20.05 13.13
CA GLN A 490 -26.35 19.28 14.13
C GLN A 490 -25.08 18.68 13.56
N HIS A 491 -25.08 18.21 12.30
CA HIS A 491 -23.91 17.59 11.64
C HIS A 491 -22.82 18.64 11.40
N VAL A 492 -23.20 19.87 10.98
CA VAL A 492 -22.27 20.99 10.82
C VAL A 492 -21.72 21.44 12.18
N ALA A 493 -22.54 21.50 13.22
CA ALA A 493 -22.12 21.88 14.55
C ALA A 493 -21.06 20.91 15.12
N GLU A 494 -21.28 19.60 14.95
CA GLU A 494 -20.33 18.58 15.38
C GLU A 494 -19.04 18.62 14.54
N ALA A 495 -19.13 18.71 13.22
CA ALA A 495 -17.97 18.80 12.33
C ALA A 495 -17.09 20.04 12.65
N ALA A 496 -17.71 21.19 12.93
CA ALA A 496 -17.00 22.41 13.27
C ALA A 496 -16.20 22.31 14.59
N GLN A 497 -16.63 21.47 15.54
CA GLN A 497 -15.90 21.25 16.79
C GLN A 497 -14.52 20.67 16.54
N PHE A 498 -14.35 19.81 15.54
CA PHE A 498 -13.05 19.22 15.18
C PHE A 498 -12.06 20.23 14.60
N ARG A 499 -12.47 21.45 14.30
CA ARG A 499 -11.59 22.56 13.85
C ARG A 499 -11.35 23.62 14.93
N SER A 500 -11.99 23.50 16.09
CA SER A 500 -11.84 24.46 17.20
C SER A 500 -10.42 24.48 17.79
N LEU A 501 -9.68 23.37 17.68
CA LEU A 501 -8.31 23.24 18.18
C LEU A 501 -7.29 24.06 17.38
N ASP A 502 -7.60 24.45 16.13
CA ASP A 502 -6.75 25.33 15.33
C ASP A 502 -6.51 26.66 16.04
N ARG A 503 -7.55 27.24 16.66
CA ARG A 503 -7.44 28.45 17.47
C ARG A 503 -6.71 28.22 18.78
N LYS A 504 -6.95 27.10 19.44
CA LYS A 504 -6.37 26.80 20.75
C LYS A 504 -4.85 26.67 20.71
N TYR A 505 -4.30 26.14 19.61
CA TYR A 505 -2.88 25.79 19.53
C TYR A 505 -2.08 26.59 18.49
N TRP A 506 -2.69 27.07 17.40
CA TRP A 506 -1.96 27.69 16.28
C TRP A 506 -2.33 29.15 15.97
N ASN A 507 -3.43 29.70 16.52
CA ASN A 507 -3.91 31.02 16.20
C ASN A 507 -3.89 31.99 17.44
N GLU A 508 -3.00 31.75 18.41
CA GLU A 508 -2.72 32.74 19.46
C GLU A 508 -1.55 33.67 19.13
#